data_2907917425ff5d7987fe079395369a9e
#
_entry.id   2907917425ff5d7987fe079395369a9e
#
_cell.length_a   1.000
_cell.length_b   1.000
_cell.length_c   1.000
_cell.angle_alpha   90.00
_cell.angle_beta   90.00
_cell.angle_gamma   90.00
#
_symmetry.space_group_name_H-M   'P 1'
#
loop_
_entity.id
_entity.type
_entity.pdbx_description
1 polymer ?
#
loop_
_entity_poly.entity_id
_entity_poly.type
_entity_poly.pdbx_seq_one_letter_code
_entity_poly.pdbx_strand_id
1 'polypeptide(L)'
;MSKKYKLSTIIFIFFVFAPSVFATTFFSGFAGGKLNYSTIEGSEEYSPELKLQAFFQGQFNFSKNLWSHLEISLNTQNLISQSIFHETDSVFQIDEMSLIYRTPMENSANYLGVFMGTFDPIGSDVFLQRYFGIDNISSKITESWLGLAGSILYPHFGIGFSDVLRFYSSPMAAGFYLYVNHEDEDYYVVNSDLRYACVYRYLYLDVACGLGAPIKENKEYIAAIEKLYWHAGVTALIGNNFTNSLFIQMGLFNASFTKQSESFYFRPSDTYILFEPRFKVGPARLNFSFYSLPQNTVDKLLFVDNSLGISINFYSDAVSFVQNRGSLGLLFSYSFPEKSFIDLKDIKNLGKWDFELSMTPYFSTGFLNGELHVQTKINFMKFATAKWFDAFTVDLGFKTSL
;
A
#
# COMPACT_ATOMS: atom_id res chain seq x y z
N MET A 1 14.68 27.55 12.19
CA MET A 1 13.30 27.67 12.74
C MET A 1 12.25 28.31 11.83
N SER A 2 12.42 28.44 10.50
CA SER A 2 11.47 29.21 9.66
C SER A 2 10.80 28.46 8.51
N LYS A 3 11.05 27.17 8.29
CA LYS A 3 10.45 26.40 7.18
C LYS A 3 9.15 25.66 7.55
N LYS A 4 8.93 25.33 8.82
CA LYS A 4 7.71 24.60 9.25
C LYS A 4 6.41 25.44 9.17
N TYR A 5 6.49 26.75 9.18
CA TYR A 5 5.30 27.62 9.18
C TYR A 5 4.69 27.89 7.80
N LYS A 6 5.43 27.65 6.71
CA LYS A 6 4.91 27.90 5.36
C LYS A 6 3.94 26.82 4.90
N LEU A 7 4.14 25.57 5.31
CA LEU A 7 3.24 24.45 4.96
C LEU A 7 1.91 24.55 5.72
N SER A 8 1.94 24.91 7.01
CA SER A 8 0.72 25.11 7.81
C SER A 8 -0.13 26.29 7.29
N THR A 9 0.49 27.32 6.73
CA THR A 9 -0.22 28.47 6.15
C THR A 9 -0.93 28.09 4.85
N ILE A 10 -0.36 27.24 4.00
CA ILE A 10 -0.99 26.76 2.76
C ILE A 10 -2.18 25.84 3.11
N ILE A 11 -2.02 24.94 4.07
CA ILE A 11 -3.11 24.08 4.57
C ILE A 11 -4.24 24.92 5.18
N PHE A 12 -3.90 25.94 5.95
CA PHE A 12 -4.88 26.85 6.57
C PHE A 12 -5.64 27.68 5.53
N ILE A 13 -4.98 28.16 4.47
CA ILE A 13 -5.61 28.87 3.36
C ILE A 13 -6.60 27.97 2.62
N PHE A 14 -6.26 26.68 2.38
CA PHE A 14 -7.15 25.72 1.75
C PHE A 14 -8.41 25.44 2.57
N PHE A 15 -8.29 25.37 3.89
CA PHE A 15 -9.44 25.20 4.81
C PHE A 15 -10.28 26.45 5.04
N VAL A 16 -9.68 27.64 4.99
CA VAL A 16 -10.39 28.93 5.25
C VAL A 16 -11.18 29.41 4.04
N PHE A 17 -10.74 29.11 2.81
CA PHE A 17 -11.50 29.48 1.60
C PHE A 17 -12.55 28.45 1.17
N ALA A 18 -12.58 27.28 1.77
CA ALA A 18 -13.55 26.24 1.47
C ALA A 18 -15.01 26.53 1.94
N PRO A 19 -15.30 27.27 3.05
CA PRO A 19 -16.65 27.31 3.61
C PRO A 19 -17.69 28.10 2.82
N SER A 20 -17.30 28.94 1.88
CA SER A 20 -18.24 29.90 1.25
C SER A 20 -18.97 29.41 0.00
N VAL A 21 -18.68 28.18 -0.48
CA VAL A 21 -19.25 27.64 -1.75
C VAL A 21 -20.22 26.47 -1.51
N PHE A 22 -20.46 26.03 -0.27
CA PHE A 22 -21.01 24.69 0.00
C PHE A 22 -22.42 24.68 0.58
N ALA A 23 -23.42 24.62 -0.29
CA ALA A 23 -24.80 24.39 0.13
C ALA A 23 -25.13 22.91 0.42
N THR A 24 -24.31 21.93 -0.04
CA THR A 24 -24.51 20.49 0.17
C THR A 24 -23.20 19.71 0.03
N THR A 25 -22.25 19.93 0.95
CA THR A 25 -21.04 19.09 1.00
C THR A 25 -21.39 17.74 1.60
N PHE A 26 -21.20 16.70 0.85
CA PHE A 26 -21.33 15.33 1.37
C PHE A 26 -19.93 14.83 1.75
N PHE A 27 -19.80 14.37 2.98
CA PHE A 27 -18.60 13.75 3.51
C PHE A 27 -18.79 12.23 3.60
N SER A 28 -17.78 11.48 3.23
CA SER A 28 -17.67 10.06 3.49
C SER A 28 -16.23 9.71 3.82
N GLY A 29 -16.01 8.79 4.72
CA GLY A 29 -14.65 8.45 5.11
C GLY A 29 -14.58 7.30 6.08
N PHE A 30 -13.35 7.03 6.49
CA PHE A 30 -13.02 6.04 7.50
C PHE A 30 -12.01 6.63 8.48
N ALA A 31 -12.13 6.20 9.73
CA ALA A 31 -11.09 6.42 10.72
C ALA A 31 -10.82 5.10 11.44
N GLY A 32 -9.60 4.91 11.84
CA GLY A 32 -9.25 3.68 12.55
C GLY A 32 -7.86 3.70 13.14
N GLY A 33 -7.53 2.61 13.79
CA GLY A 33 -6.20 2.42 14.36
C GLY A 33 -5.91 0.95 14.60
N LYS A 34 -4.63 0.67 14.75
CA LYS A 34 -4.08 -0.66 15.04
C LYS A 34 -3.09 -0.56 16.18
N LEU A 35 -3.23 -1.44 17.16
CA LEU A 35 -2.24 -1.70 18.19
C LEU A 35 -1.44 -2.94 17.76
N ASN A 36 -0.14 -2.82 17.71
CA ASN A 36 0.78 -3.92 17.48
C ASN A 36 1.56 -4.16 18.77
N TYR A 37 1.50 -5.39 19.26
CA TYR A 37 2.29 -5.86 20.38
C TYR A 37 3.28 -6.91 19.91
N SER A 38 4.55 -6.68 20.20
CA SER A 38 5.66 -7.58 19.88
C SER A 38 6.75 -7.49 20.94
N THR A 39 7.86 -8.17 20.73
CA THR A 39 9.09 -7.97 21.49
C THR A 39 10.17 -7.38 20.60
N ILE A 40 11.05 -6.57 21.19
CA ILE A 40 12.18 -5.98 20.47
C ILE A 40 13.15 -7.10 20.09
N GLU A 41 13.31 -7.30 18.79
CA GLU A 41 14.15 -8.35 18.25
C GLU A 41 15.63 -8.12 18.62
N GLY A 42 16.32 -9.23 19.00
CA GLY A 42 17.73 -9.18 19.38
C GLY A 42 18.01 -8.74 20.82
N SER A 43 17.00 -8.36 21.59
CA SER A 43 17.17 -8.06 23.02
C SER A 43 17.62 -9.30 23.80
N GLU A 44 18.54 -9.14 24.76
CA GLU A 44 18.97 -10.23 25.65
C GLU A 44 17.90 -10.58 26.70
N GLU A 45 17.07 -9.61 27.07
CA GLU A 45 15.97 -9.76 28.01
C GLU A 45 14.61 -9.53 27.32
N TYR A 46 13.54 -9.99 27.97
CA TYR A 46 12.19 -9.71 27.53
C TYR A 46 11.94 -8.20 27.46
N SER A 47 11.82 -7.67 26.27
CA SER A 47 11.63 -6.24 26.00
C SER A 47 10.36 -6.04 25.18
N PRO A 48 9.20 -5.86 25.82
CA PRO A 48 7.94 -5.70 25.12
C PRO A 48 7.89 -4.38 24.37
N GLU A 49 7.30 -4.41 23.18
CA GLU A 49 7.05 -3.27 22.34
C GLU A 49 5.56 -3.15 22.04
N LEU A 50 5.00 -1.95 22.18
CA LEU A 50 3.63 -1.62 21.82
C LEU A 50 3.65 -0.42 20.90
N LYS A 51 3.17 -0.59 19.65
CA LYS A 51 3.05 0.48 18.67
C LYS A 51 1.58 0.77 18.38
N LEU A 52 1.25 2.04 18.22
CA LEU A 52 -0.05 2.50 17.75
C LEU A 52 0.12 3.07 16.34
N GLN A 53 -0.71 2.61 15.43
CA GLN A 53 -0.92 3.21 14.12
C GLN A 53 -2.36 3.70 14.05
N ALA A 54 -2.58 4.93 13.63
CA ALA A 54 -3.91 5.47 13.43
C ALA A 54 -4.00 6.12 12.07
N PHE A 55 -5.18 6.13 11.48
CA PHE A 55 -5.41 6.78 10.20
C PHE A 55 -6.79 7.44 10.12
N PHE A 56 -6.86 8.43 9.28
CA PHE A 56 -8.08 9.08 8.85
C PHE A 56 -8.06 9.18 7.34
N GLN A 57 -9.14 8.77 6.71
CA GLN A 57 -9.35 8.90 5.28
C GLN A 57 -10.71 9.56 5.05
N GLY A 58 -10.75 10.63 4.28
CA GLY A 58 -11.98 11.36 4.01
C GLY A 58 -12.11 11.82 2.57
N GLN A 59 -13.30 11.67 2.01
CA GLN A 59 -13.68 12.26 0.75
C GLN A 59 -14.73 13.35 0.98
N PHE A 60 -14.45 14.53 0.48
CA PHE A 60 -15.30 15.70 0.55
C PHE A 60 -15.86 16.01 -0.84
N ASN A 61 -17.15 15.73 -1.05
CA ASN A 61 -17.82 15.98 -2.33
C ASN A 61 -18.39 17.40 -2.32
N PHE A 62 -17.78 18.31 -3.04
CA PHE A 62 -18.22 19.70 -3.17
C PHE A 62 -19.35 19.86 -4.19
N SER A 63 -19.32 19.03 -5.21
CA SER A 63 -20.37 18.94 -6.21
C SER A 63 -20.37 17.54 -6.86
N LYS A 64 -21.29 17.30 -7.82
CA LYS A 64 -21.31 16.05 -8.61
C LYS A 64 -20.01 15.83 -9.41
N ASN A 65 -19.25 16.89 -9.64
CA ASN A 65 -18.08 16.88 -10.52
C ASN A 65 -16.79 17.31 -9.81
N LEU A 66 -16.84 17.70 -8.55
CA LEU A 66 -15.67 18.17 -7.81
C LEU A 66 -15.64 17.55 -6.43
N TRP A 67 -14.55 16.87 -6.11
CA TRP A 67 -14.31 16.32 -4.77
C TRP A 67 -12.83 16.40 -4.41
N SER A 68 -12.57 16.36 -3.13
CA SER A 68 -11.23 16.24 -2.55
C SER A 68 -11.14 14.93 -1.77
N HIS A 69 -9.97 14.33 -1.77
CA HIS A 69 -9.63 13.21 -0.93
C HIS A 69 -8.48 13.61 0.00
N LEU A 70 -8.56 13.20 1.25
CA LEU A 70 -7.53 13.41 2.26
C LEU A 70 -7.31 12.12 3.02
N GLU A 71 -6.06 11.71 3.09
CA GLU A 71 -5.62 10.59 3.90
C GLU A 71 -4.43 11.00 4.75
N ILE A 72 -4.51 10.72 6.05
CA ILE A 72 -3.46 11.02 7.03
C ILE A 72 -3.25 9.81 7.92
N SER A 73 -2.02 9.60 8.32
CA SER A 73 -1.65 8.55 9.26
C SER A 73 -0.78 9.07 10.40
N LEU A 74 -0.83 8.36 11.51
CA LEU A 74 0.02 8.52 12.67
C LEU A 74 0.64 7.17 13.00
N ASN A 75 1.95 7.11 13.07
CA ASN A 75 2.68 5.95 13.52
C ASN A 75 3.50 6.33 14.75
N THR A 76 3.37 5.56 15.82
CA THR A 76 4.14 5.77 17.05
C THR A 76 5.29 4.77 17.11
N GLN A 77 6.28 5.10 17.92
CA GLN A 77 7.25 4.12 18.38
C GLN A 77 6.73 3.36 19.60
N ASN A 78 7.61 2.73 20.35
CA ASN A 78 7.25 1.91 21.47
C ASN A 78 6.61 2.71 22.62
N LEU A 79 5.29 2.60 22.78
CA LEU A 79 4.51 3.29 23.81
C LEU A 79 4.79 2.82 25.25
N ILE A 80 5.48 1.69 25.42
CA ILE A 80 5.88 1.19 26.76
C ILE A 80 7.06 1.99 27.28
N SER A 81 8.01 2.33 26.39
CA SER A 81 9.23 3.04 26.76
C SER A 81 9.15 4.55 26.54
N GLN A 82 8.21 5.02 25.72
CA GLN A 82 8.14 6.42 25.31
C GLN A 82 6.70 6.94 25.26
N SER A 83 6.52 8.24 25.45
CA SER A 83 5.19 8.87 25.30
C SER A 83 4.82 9.04 23.81
N ILE A 84 3.51 9.11 23.51
CA ILE A 84 2.98 9.27 22.15
C ILE A 84 3.56 10.49 21.42
N PHE A 85 3.94 11.55 22.13
CA PHE A 85 4.46 12.81 21.59
C PHE A 85 5.92 13.07 21.95
N HIS A 86 6.72 12.04 22.12
CA HIS A 86 8.16 12.22 22.30
C HIS A 86 8.78 12.83 21.03
N GLU A 87 9.72 13.77 21.19
CA GLU A 87 10.13 14.75 20.16
C GLU A 87 10.59 14.19 18.79
N THR A 88 10.95 12.92 18.69
CA THR A 88 11.55 12.37 17.48
C THR A 88 10.81 11.18 16.87
N ASP A 89 9.84 10.58 17.59
CA ASP A 89 9.53 9.18 17.33
C ASP A 89 8.09 8.89 16.89
N SER A 90 7.20 9.88 16.98
CA SER A 90 5.85 9.76 16.40
C SER A 90 5.80 10.52 15.09
N VAL A 91 5.51 9.82 14.00
CA VAL A 91 5.42 10.40 12.66
C VAL A 91 3.95 10.62 12.30
N PHE A 92 3.57 11.89 12.19
CA PHE A 92 2.32 12.29 11.54
C PHE A 92 2.61 12.57 10.07
N GLN A 93 1.88 11.88 9.19
CA GLN A 93 2.10 11.92 7.76
C GLN A 93 0.79 12.25 7.02
N ILE A 94 0.88 13.08 6.00
CA ILE A 94 -0.16 13.20 4.98
C ILE A 94 0.17 12.16 3.93
N ASP A 95 -0.67 11.13 3.83
CA ASP A 95 -0.48 10.03 2.87
C ASP A 95 -0.97 10.42 1.48
N GLU A 96 -2.14 11.06 1.41
CA GLU A 96 -2.70 11.64 0.18
C GLU A 96 -3.51 12.90 0.48
N MET A 97 -3.35 13.91 -0.35
CA MET A 97 -4.28 15.04 -0.47
C MET A 97 -4.48 15.32 -1.95
N SER A 98 -5.71 15.19 -2.42
CA SER A 98 -6.02 15.41 -3.83
C SER A 98 -7.32 16.19 -4.03
N LEU A 99 -7.39 16.89 -5.16
CA LEU A 99 -8.60 17.56 -5.65
C LEU A 99 -8.84 17.09 -7.08
N ILE A 100 -10.01 16.51 -7.32
CA ILE A 100 -10.35 15.90 -8.60
C ILE A 100 -11.59 16.58 -9.17
N TYR A 101 -11.47 17.04 -10.42
CA TYR A 101 -12.58 17.58 -11.19
C TYR A 101 -12.94 16.66 -12.35
N ARG A 102 -14.20 16.25 -12.39
CA ARG A 102 -14.76 15.39 -13.43
C ARG A 102 -15.45 16.23 -14.49
N THR A 103 -15.05 16.07 -15.75
CA THR A 103 -15.77 16.60 -16.91
C THR A 103 -16.53 15.46 -17.58
N PRO A 104 -17.87 15.36 -17.41
CA PRO A 104 -18.66 14.33 -18.06
C PRO A 104 -18.77 14.59 -19.56
N MET A 105 -18.67 13.53 -20.35
CA MET A 105 -18.89 13.49 -21.79
C MET A 105 -19.96 12.43 -22.10
N GLU A 106 -20.44 12.34 -23.33
CA GLU A 106 -21.54 11.43 -23.71
C GLU A 106 -21.25 9.95 -23.36
N ASN A 107 -20.07 9.45 -23.71
CA ASN A 107 -19.67 8.04 -23.51
C ASN A 107 -18.39 7.88 -22.65
N SER A 108 -17.97 8.94 -21.99
CA SER A 108 -16.76 8.96 -21.17
C SER A 108 -16.82 10.05 -20.11
N ALA A 109 -15.82 10.11 -19.27
CA ALA A 109 -15.56 11.27 -18.43
C ALA A 109 -14.05 11.49 -18.32
N ASN A 110 -13.67 12.73 -18.30
CA ASN A 110 -12.31 13.13 -18.00
C ASN A 110 -12.19 13.57 -16.54
N TYR A 111 -11.16 13.12 -15.84
CA TYR A 111 -10.87 13.41 -14.46
C TYR A 111 -9.53 14.13 -14.37
N LEU A 112 -9.59 15.43 -14.13
CA LEU A 112 -8.40 16.25 -13.90
C LEU A 112 -8.13 16.30 -12.40
N GLY A 113 -6.96 15.92 -11.99
CA GLY A 113 -6.53 15.87 -10.59
C GLY A 113 -5.30 16.71 -10.33
N VAL A 114 -5.25 17.34 -9.17
CA VAL A 114 -4.02 17.86 -8.55
C VAL A 114 -3.83 17.13 -7.24
N PHE A 115 -2.61 16.73 -6.93
CA PHE A 115 -2.36 15.90 -5.76
C PHE A 115 -1.03 16.20 -5.08
N MET A 116 -0.98 15.83 -3.81
CA MET A 116 0.21 15.74 -2.98
C MET A 116 0.12 14.45 -2.18
N GLY A 117 1.18 13.66 -2.17
CA GLY A 117 1.24 12.38 -1.47
C GLY A 117 1.34 11.19 -2.43
N THR A 118 0.88 10.03 -1.97
CA THR A 118 0.87 8.78 -2.71
C THR A 118 -0.44 8.65 -3.49
N PHE A 119 -0.47 9.22 -4.67
CA PHE A 119 -1.67 9.26 -5.53
C PHE A 119 -1.60 8.17 -6.60
N ASP A 120 -2.65 7.35 -6.71
CA ASP A 120 -2.74 6.22 -7.66
C ASP A 120 -1.44 5.39 -7.73
N PRO A 121 -0.91 4.86 -6.61
CA PRO A 121 0.41 4.23 -6.60
C PRO A 121 0.43 2.99 -7.47
N ILE A 122 1.56 2.78 -8.16
CA ILE A 122 1.82 1.54 -8.88
C ILE A 122 2.01 0.41 -7.85
N GLY A 123 1.56 -0.80 -8.19
CA GLY A 123 1.60 -1.92 -7.24
C GLY A 123 0.49 -1.85 -6.18
N SER A 124 -0.65 -1.26 -6.53
CA SER A 124 -1.87 -1.23 -5.76
C SER A 124 -3.08 -1.43 -6.66
N ASP A 125 -4.27 -1.53 -6.09
CA ASP A 125 -5.54 -1.52 -6.83
C ASP A 125 -6.33 -0.20 -6.68
N VAL A 126 -5.70 0.84 -6.13
CA VAL A 126 -6.32 2.16 -5.89
C VAL A 126 -6.90 2.75 -7.17
N PHE A 127 -6.18 2.68 -8.28
CA PHE A 127 -6.67 3.17 -9.58
C PHE A 127 -7.96 2.45 -10.01
N LEU A 128 -7.98 1.14 -9.89
CA LEU A 128 -9.16 0.33 -10.22
C LEU A 128 -10.34 0.67 -9.30
N GLN A 129 -10.11 0.83 -8.01
CA GLN A 129 -11.14 1.25 -7.06
C GLN A 129 -11.67 2.66 -7.38
N ARG A 130 -10.77 3.62 -7.58
CA ARG A 130 -11.11 5.03 -7.78
C ARG A 130 -11.93 5.28 -9.04
N TYR A 131 -11.53 4.69 -10.16
CA TYR A 131 -12.15 4.98 -11.46
C TYR A 131 -13.19 3.95 -11.91
N PHE A 132 -13.20 2.76 -11.34
CA PHE A 132 -14.18 1.72 -11.69
C PHE A 132 -15.12 1.34 -10.56
N GLY A 133 -14.82 1.76 -9.33
CA GLY A 133 -15.63 1.46 -8.15
C GLY A 133 -15.68 -0.03 -7.81
N ILE A 134 -14.61 -0.76 -8.12
CA ILE A 134 -14.50 -2.17 -7.75
C ILE A 134 -14.09 -2.33 -6.29
N ASP A 135 -14.46 -3.46 -5.70
CA ASP A 135 -13.94 -3.84 -4.39
C ASP A 135 -12.44 -4.15 -4.46
N ASN A 136 -11.78 -4.09 -3.29
CA ASN A 136 -10.37 -4.44 -3.18
C ASN A 136 -10.12 -5.87 -3.70
N ILE A 137 -9.17 -5.99 -4.62
CA ILE A 137 -8.74 -7.26 -5.23
C ILE A 137 -7.34 -7.69 -4.77
N SER A 138 -6.65 -6.86 -3.99
CA SER A 138 -5.30 -7.13 -3.51
C SER A 138 -5.20 -8.40 -2.69
N SER A 139 -3.98 -8.90 -2.52
CA SER A 139 -3.70 -10.09 -1.71
C SER A 139 -3.66 -9.73 -0.22
N LYS A 140 -4.02 -10.71 0.63
CA LYS A 140 -3.76 -10.63 2.07
C LYS A 140 -2.28 -10.44 2.40
N ILE A 141 -1.40 -10.99 1.57
CA ILE A 141 0.05 -10.84 1.74
C ILE A 141 0.50 -9.37 1.73
N THR A 142 -0.16 -8.54 0.93
CA THR A 142 0.18 -7.11 0.78
C THR A 142 -0.73 -6.19 1.60
N GLU A 143 -1.57 -6.73 2.47
CA GLU A 143 -2.46 -5.94 3.32
C GLU A 143 -1.70 -5.23 4.43
N SER A 144 -1.91 -3.93 4.59
CA SER A 144 -1.31 -3.10 5.62
C SER A 144 -2.30 -2.61 6.69
N TRP A 145 -3.60 -2.83 6.55
CA TRP A 145 -4.68 -2.33 7.39
C TRP A 145 -4.88 -0.81 7.34
N LEU A 146 -3.97 -0.07 6.75
CA LEU A 146 -4.01 1.40 6.69
C LEU A 146 -4.23 1.84 5.24
N GLY A 147 -4.91 2.98 5.08
CA GLY A 147 -5.07 3.62 3.80
C GLY A 147 -6.18 3.05 2.92
N LEU A 148 -6.37 3.69 1.77
CA LEU A 148 -7.41 3.42 0.78
C LEU A 148 -7.42 1.97 0.33
N ALA A 149 -6.27 1.48 -0.07
CA ALA A 149 -6.14 0.13 -0.58
C ALA A 149 -5.72 -0.86 0.49
N GLY A 150 -5.12 -0.39 1.59
CA GLY A 150 -4.48 -1.28 2.55
C GLY A 150 -3.40 -2.17 1.94
N SER A 151 -2.94 -1.88 0.72
CA SER A 151 -2.08 -2.76 -0.08
C SER A 151 -1.27 -1.95 -1.09
N ILE A 152 -0.36 -1.12 -0.60
CA ILE A 152 0.52 -0.31 -1.43
C ILE A 152 1.93 -0.87 -1.35
N LEU A 153 2.41 -1.48 -2.43
CA LEU A 153 3.75 -2.06 -2.47
C LEU A 153 4.84 -1.02 -2.68
N TYR A 154 4.52 0.08 -3.33
CA TYR A 154 5.49 1.13 -3.58
C TYR A 154 4.91 2.51 -3.29
N PRO A 155 4.84 2.90 -2.01
CA PRO A 155 4.44 4.25 -1.65
C PRO A 155 5.56 5.23 -2.03
N HIS A 156 5.21 6.26 -2.76
CA HIS A 156 6.13 7.37 -3.03
C HIS A 156 5.38 8.69 -2.90
N PHE A 157 6.02 9.67 -2.32
CA PHE A 157 5.45 10.99 -2.13
C PHE A 157 5.74 11.85 -3.36
N GLY A 158 4.68 12.34 -4.01
CA GLY A 158 4.79 13.22 -5.15
C GLY A 158 3.86 14.42 -5.06
N ILE A 159 4.16 15.47 -5.79
CA ILE A 159 3.28 16.63 -5.99
C ILE A 159 3.12 16.82 -7.48
N GLY A 160 1.89 16.81 -7.96
CA GLY A 160 1.66 16.87 -9.39
C GLY A 160 0.21 16.97 -9.82
N PHE A 161 0.00 16.68 -11.08
CA PHE A 161 -1.33 16.59 -11.66
C PHE A 161 -1.53 15.28 -12.42
N SER A 162 -2.80 14.92 -12.58
CA SER A 162 -3.24 13.74 -13.33
C SER A 162 -4.36 14.13 -14.30
N ASP A 163 -4.42 13.43 -15.41
CA ASP A 163 -5.49 13.49 -16.38
C ASP A 163 -5.91 12.06 -16.73
N VAL A 164 -7.10 11.65 -16.31
CA VAL A 164 -7.60 10.29 -16.51
C VAL A 164 -8.90 10.30 -17.32
N LEU A 165 -8.87 9.65 -18.47
CA LEU A 165 -10.02 9.44 -19.33
C LEU A 165 -10.65 8.07 -19.05
N ARG A 166 -11.89 8.06 -18.55
CA ARG A 166 -12.68 6.86 -18.27
C ARG A 166 -13.76 6.69 -19.36
N PHE A 167 -13.72 5.56 -20.06
CA PHE A 167 -14.73 5.21 -21.08
C PHE A 167 -15.88 4.43 -20.43
N TYR A 168 -17.12 4.80 -20.72
CA TYR A 168 -18.32 4.10 -20.23
C TYR A 168 -18.85 3.09 -21.24
N SER A 169 -18.63 3.30 -22.52
CA SER A 169 -18.99 2.35 -23.58
C SER A 169 -18.14 1.06 -23.53
N SER A 170 -16.92 1.17 -23.02
CA SER A 170 -16.05 0.04 -22.72
C SER A 170 -15.45 0.24 -21.32
N PRO A 171 -15.31 -0.84 -20.53
CA PRO A 171 -14.82 -0.73 -19.16
C PRO A 171 -13.30 -0.50 -19.10
N MET A 172 -12.86 0.63 -19.66
CA MET A 172 -11.46 1.01 -19.79
C MET A 172 -11.20 2.40 -19.25
N ALA A 173 -9.98 2.65 -18.81
CA ALA A 173 -9.47 3.99 -18.47
C ALA A 173 -8.03 4.13 -18.92
N ALA A 174 -7.64 5.35 -19.30
CA ALA A 174 -6.27 5.72 -19.59
C ALA A 174 -5.90 6.96 -18.77
N GLY A 175 -4.73 6.98 -18.18
CA GLY A 175 -4.26 8.07 -17.33
C GLY A 175 -2.90 8.57 -17.75
N PHE A 176 -2.69 9.87 -17.57
CA PHE A 176 -1.41 10.55 -17.68
C PHE A 176 -1.14 11.29 -16.38
N TYR A 177 0.09 11.19 -15.88
CA TYR A 177 0.53 11.83 -14.65
C TYR A 177 1.82 12.59 -14.90
N LEU A 178 1.92 13.77 -14.31
CA LEU A 178 3.16 14.53 -14.27
C LEU A 178 3.37 15.05 -12.85
N TYR A 179 4.46 14.65 -12.21
CA TYR A 179 4.69 14.98 -10.82
C TYR A 179 6.17 15.04 -10.46
N VAL A 180 6.46 15.69 -9.37
CA VAL A 180 7.79 15.75 -8.77
C VAL A 180 7.81 14.89 -7.53
N ASN A 181 8.71 13.91 -7.47
CA ASN A 181 9.01 13.16 -6.27
C ASN A 181 10.08 13.88 -5.45
N HIS A 182 9.91 13.80 -4.13
CA HIS A 182 10.88 14.25 -3.16
C HIS A 182 11.04 13.14 -2.12
N GLU A 183 12.01 12.27 -2.34
CA GLU A 183 12.26 11.11 -1.48
C GLU A 183 13.26 11.42 -0.35
N ASP A 184 14.17 12.38 -0.61
CA ASP A 184 15.18 12.86 0.35
C ASP A 184 15.39 14.36 0.13
N GLU A 185 15.90 15.09 1.14
CA GLU A 185 16.06 16.55 1.11
C GLU A 185 16.85 17.07 -0.12
N ASP A 186 17.67 16.23 -0.68
CA ASP A 186 18.57 16.56 -1.79
C ASP A 186 18.25 15.84 -3.11
N TYR A 187 17.11 15.11 -3.15
CA TYR A 187 16.76 14.30 -4.32
C TYR A 187 15.37 14.65 -4.87
N TYR A 188 15.35 15.20 -6.07
CA TYR A 188 14.11 15.58 -6.78
C TYR A 188 14.10 14.97 -8.18
N VAL A 189 13.00 14.31 -8.52
CA VAL A 189 12.80 13.68 -9.83
C VAL A 189 11.47 14.16 -10.40
N VAL A 190 11.48 14.64 -11.62
CA VAL A 190 10.27 14.91 -12.39
C VAL A 190 9.86 13.63 -13.11
N ASN A 191 8.67 13.15 -12.84
CA ASN A 191 8.12 11.92 -13.41
C ASN A 191 7.01 12.19 -14.39
N SER A 192 6.94 11.38 -15.43
CA SER A 192 5.87 11.36 -16.42
C SER A 192 5.42 9.92 -16.63
N ASP A 193 4.17 9.62 -16.26
CA ASP A 193 3.62 8.27 -16.25
C ASP A 193 2.41 8.14 -17.16
N LEU A 194 2.32 6.99 -17.79
CA LEU A 194 1.15 6.53 -18.52
C LEU A 194 0.55 5.32 -17.78
N ARG A 195 -0.77 5.29 -17.70
CA ARG A 195 -1.51 4.20 -17.10
C ARG A 195 -2.67 3.78 -17.96
N TYR A 196 -2.90 2.50 -18.05
CA TYR A 196 -4.05 1.92 -18.73
C TYR A 196 -4.66 0.82 -17.85
N ALA A 197 -5.98 0.87 -17.71
CA ALA A 197 -6.69 -0.18 -16.99
C ALA A 197 -7.97 -0.60 -17.70
N CYS A 198 -8.37 -1.85 -17.48
CA CYS A 198 -9.67 -2.36 -17.91
C CYS A 198 -10.25 -3.33 -16.88
N VAL A 199 -11.59 -3.35 -16.79
CA VAL A 199 -12.35 -4.17 -15.85
C VAL A 199 -13.43 -4.92 -16.61
N TYR A 200 -13.10 -6.12 -17.11
CA TYR A 200 -14.03 -7.04 -17.71
C TYR A 200 -14.49 -8.09 -16.70
N ARG A 201 -15.52 -8.85 -17.05
CA ARG A 201 -16.11 -9.88 -16.18
C ARG A 201 -15.09 -10.87 -15.61
N TYR A 202 -14.05 -11.21 -16.38
CA TYR A 202 -13.06 -12.23 -16.02
C TYR A 202 -11.61 -11.72 -16.13
N LEU A 203 -11.45 -10.41 -16.27
CA LEU A 203 -10.13 -9.79 -16.36
C LEU A 203 -10.18 -8.39 -15.79
N TYR A 204 -9.50 -8.17 -14.66
CA TYR A 204 -9.13 -6.85 -14.19
C TYR A 204 -7.65 -6.66 -14.48
N LEU A 205 -7.32 -5.60 -15.14
CA LEU A 205 -5.95 -5.30 -15.55
C LEU A 205 -5.67 -3.82 -15.30
N ASP A 206 -4.53 -3.56 -14.72
CA ASP A 206 -3.97 -2.22 -14.52
C ASP A 206 -2.49 -2.27 -14.88
N VAL A 207 -2.08 -1.48 -15.84
CA VAL A 207 -0.70 -1.40 -16.34
C VAL A 207 -0.26 0.04 -16.27
N ALA A 208 0.89 0.26 -15.70
CA ALA A 208 1.52 1.58 -15.61
C ALA A 208 2.97 1.51 -16.09
N CYS A 209 3.42 2.58 -16.74
CA CYS A 209 4.83 2.76 -17.07
C CYS A 209 5.17 4.24 -17.07
N GLY A 210 6.37 4.58 -16.69
CA GLY A 210 6.80 5.97 -16.61
C GLY A 210 8.32 6.14 -16.63
N LEU A 211 8.67 7.42 -16.74
CA LEU A 211 10.04 7.91 -16.78
C LEU A 211 10.23 9.01 -15.75
N GLY A 212 11.32 8.95 -15.01
CA GLY A 212 11.75 9.99 -14.10
C GLY A 212 13.05 10.63 -14.55
N ALA A 213 13.06 11.95 -14.63
CA ALA A 213 14.27 12.73 -14.90
C ALA A 213 14.70 13.45 -13.60
N PRO A 214 15.89 13.17 -13.06
CA PRO A 214 16.40 13.88 -11.89
C PRO A 214 16.71 15.33 -12.24
N ILE A 215 16.24 16.26 -11.41
CA ILE A 215 16.55 17.70 -11.53
C ILE A 215 17.49 18.18 -10.42
N LYS A 216 17.57 17.42 -9.34
CA LYS A 216 18.51 17.67 -8.25
C LYS A 216 18.88 16.33 -7.61
N GLU A 217 20.18 16.09 -7.48
CA GLU A 217 20.74 14.90 -6.82
C GLU A 217 21.98 15.34 -6.03
N ASN A 218 22.12 14.93 -4.78
CA ASN A 218 23.28 15.25 -3.92
C ASN A 218 23.65 16.75 -3.86
N LYS A 219 22.66 17.64 -3.68
CA LYS A 219 22.80 19.11 -3.65
C LYS A 219 23.16 19.80 -4.96
N GLU A 220 23.33 19.06 -6.02
CA GLU A 220 23.63 19.62 -7.34
C GLU A 220 22.40 19.58 -8.25
N TYR A 221 22.21 20.65 -9.05
CA TYR A 221 21.18 20.67 -10.07
C TYR A 221 21.71 19.99 -11.34
N ILE A 222 20.99 18.98 -11.80
CA ILE A 222 21.34 18.24 -13.00
C ILE A 222 20.57 18.85 -14.17
N ALA A 223 21.28 19.50 -15.08
CA ALA A 223 20.69 20.16 -16.24
C ALA A 223 20.57 19.24 -17.46
N ALA A 224 21.13 18.03 -17.42
CA ALA A 224 21.20 17.13 -18.56
C ALA A 224 20.60 15.77 -18.21
N ILE A 225 19.97 15.14 -19.19
CA ILE A 225 19.42 13.78 -19.08
C ILE A 225 20.58 12.78 -19.21
N GLU A 226 21.44 12.74 -18.19
CA GLU A 226 22.54 11.77 -18.11
C GLU A 226 22.10 10.47 -17.48
N LYS A 227 21.02 10.51 -16.68
CA LYS A 227 20.42 9.38 -15.98
C LYS A 227 18.90 9.51 -16.07
N LEU A 228 18.25 8.45 -16.49
CA LEU A 228 16.80 8.33 -16.48
C LEU A 228 16.38 7.20 -15.56
N TYR A 229 15.34 7.45 -14.79
CA TYR A 229 14.69 6.42 -13.97
C TYR A 229 13.49 5.87 -14.72
N TRP A 230 13.33 4.57 -14.64
CA TRP A 230 12.20 3.85 -15.22
C TRP A 230 11.39 3.21 -14.11
N HIS A 231 10.09 3.24 -14.26
CA HIS A 231 9.20 2.46 -13.43
C HIS A 231 8.07 1.90 -14.28
N ALA A 232 7.64 0.71 -13.92
CA ALA A 232 6.53 0.04 -14.56
C ALA A 232 5.88 -0.93 -13.59
N GLY A 233 4.60 -1.20 -13.77
CA GLY A 233 3.91 -2.17 -12.96
C GLY A 233 2.67 -2.71 -13.63
N VAL A 234 2.30 -3.91 -13.21
CA VAL A 234 1.09 -4.61 -13.64
C VAL A 234 0.40 -5.18 -12.42
N THR A 235 -0.90 -4.91 -12.31
CA THR A 235 -1.82 -5.60 -11.40
C THR A 235 -2.90 -6.27 -12.24
N ALA A 236 -3.06 -7.59 -12.11
CA ALA A 236 -4.04 -8.34 -12.87
C ALA A 236 -4.80 -9.33 -11.98
N LEU A 237 -6.11 -9.43 -12.20
CA LEU A 237 -6.94 -10.52 -11.69
C LEU A 237 -7.58 -11.22 -12.88
N ILE A 238 -7.23 -12.48 -13.09
CA ILE A 238 -7.78 -13.35 -14.15
C ILE A 238 -8.76 -14.32 -13.51
N GLY A 239 -9.98 -14.32 -13.95
CA GLY A 239 -11.08 -15.07 -13.34
C GLY A 239 -12.03 -14.13 -12.60
N ASN A 240 -12.66 -14.63 -11.56
CA ASN A 240 -13.62 -13.85 -10.78
C ASN A 240 -13.21 -13.88 -9.30
N ASN A 241 -13.20 -12.72 -8.66
CA ASN A 241 -12.83 -12.59 -7.25
C ASN A 241 -13.70 -13.43 -6.29
N PHE A 242 -14.92 -13.82 -6.72
CA PHE A 242 -15.85 -14.65 -5.93
C PHE A 242 -15.75 -16.15 -6.21
N THR A 243 -14.98 -16.57 -7.22
CA THR A 243 -14.77 -17.96 -7.62
C THR A 243 -13.26 -18.27 -7.67
N ASN A 244 -12.85 -19.16 -8.56
CA ASN A 244 -11.43 -19.39 -8.81
C ASN A 244 -10.87 -18.25 -9.65
N SER A 245 -9.69 -17.78 -9.26
CA SER A 245 -9.00 -16.69 -9.95
C SER A 245 -7.50 -16.80 -9.79
N LEU A 246 -6.79 -16.03 -10.59
CA LEU A 246 -5.36 -15.83 -10.49
C LEU A 246 -5.08 -14.35 -10.33
N PHE A 247 -4.49 -13.97 -9.21
CA PHE A 247 -4.01 -12.62 -8.98
C PHE A 247 -2.51 -12.55 -9.27
N ILE A 248 -2.12 -11.53 -10.01
CA ILE A 248 -0.73 -11.26 -10.37
C ILE A 248 -0.46 -9.80 -10.11
N GLN A 249 0.64 -9.52 -9.43
CA GLN A 249 1.12 -8.16 -9.24
C GLN A 249 2.62 -8.15 -9.39
N MET A 250 3.14 -7.34 -10.29
CA MET A 250 4.58 -7.21 -10.52
C MET A 250 4.94 -5.80 -10.93
N GLY A 251 6.13 -5.39 -10.58
CA GLY A 251 6.63 -4.09 -10.99
C GLY A 251 8.09 -3.86 -10.65
N LEU A 252 8.56 -2.79 -11.19
CA LEU A 252 9.92 -2.31 -11.08
C LEU A 252 9.89 -0.81 -10.86
N PHE A 253 10.61 -0.36 -9.85
CA PHE A 253 10.79 1.05 -9.52
C PHE A 253 12.23 1.48 -9.66
N ASN A 254 12.48 2.74 -9.94
CA ASN A 254 13.79 3.39 -9.94
C ASN A 254 14.88 2.64 -10.73
N ALA A 255 14.51 1.76 -11.67
CA ALA A 255 15.50 1.22 -12.58
C ALA A 255 16.15 2.37 -13.33
N SER A 256 17.46 2.41 -13.42
CA SER A 256 18.17 3.53 -14.02
C SER A 256 18.99 3.11 -15.22
N PHE A 257 19.00 3.97 -16.23
CA PHE A 257 19.90 3.92 -17.35
C PHE A 257 20.85 5.13 -17.27
N THR A 258 22.12 4.88 -17.23
CA THR A 258 23.15 5.94 -17.20
C THR A 258 23.94 5.93 -18.51
N LYS A 259 24.10 7.11 -19.10
CA LYS A 259 24.86 7.28 -20.35
C LYS A 259 26.33 6.89 -20.20
N GLN A 260 26.91 7.06 -19.01
CA GLN A 260 28.32 6.73 -18.73
C GLN A 260 28.61 5.23 -18.70
N SER A 261 27.63 4.41 -18.25
CA SER A 261 27.86 2.96 -18.10
C SER A 261 27.28 2.15 -19.25
N GLU A 262 26.45 2.74 -20.10
CA GLU A 262 25.64 2.05 -21.15
C GLU A 262 24.92 0.80 -20.60
N SER A 263 24.68 0.77 -19.26
CA SER A 263 24.11 -0.36 -18.57
C SER A 263 22.78 0.00 -17.91
N PHE A 264 21.86 -0.93 -17.98
CA PHE A 264 20.62 -0.87 -17.23
C PHE A 264 20.89 -1.40 -15.82
N TYR A 265 20.56 -0.59 -14.82
CA TYR A 265 20.71 -0.95 -13.42
C TYR A 265 19.38 -0.95 -12.70
N PHE A 266 19.12 -1.99 -11.93
CA PHE A 266 17.98 -2.05 -11.01
C PHE A 266 18.40 -2.75 -9.71
N ARG A 267 17.70 -2.42 -8.62
CA ARG A 267 17.89 -3.07 -7.33
C ARG A 267 16.77 -4.09 -7.09
N PRO A 268 17.07 -5.22 -6.45
CA PRO A 268 16.03 -6.16 -6.02
C PRO A 268 14.98 -5.52 -5.10
N SER A 269 15.43 -4.57 -4.26
CA SER A 269 14.57 -3.79 -3.37
C SER A 269 13.55 -2.91 -4.10
N ASP A 270 13.79 -2.60 -5.37
CA ASP A 270 12.93 -1.77 -6.19
C ASP A 270 11.96 -2.59 -7.05
N THR A 271 11.93 -3.91 -6.84
CA THR A 271 11.06 -4.82 -7.59
C THR A 271 10.10 -5.56 -6.67
N TYR A 272 8.93 -5.85 -7.20
CA TYR A 272 7.99 -6.74 -6.54
C TYR A 272 7.39 -7.72 -7.54
N ILE A 273 7.16 -8.93 -7.05
CA ILE A 273 6.48 -10.00 -7.78
C ILE A 273 5.56 -10.68 -6.79
N LEU A 274 4.30 -10.81 -7.14
CA LEU A 274 3.31 -11.58 -6.40
C LEU A 274 2.47 -12.37 -7.40
N PHE A 275 2.41 -13.67 -7.19
CA PHE A 275 1.62 -14.62 -7.97
C PHE A 275 0.76 -15.42 -7.02
N GLU A 276 -0.59 -15.31 -7.15
CA GLU A 276 -1.52 -15.88 -6.18
C GLU A 276 -2.71 -16.54 -6.88
N PRO A 277 -2.65 -17.87 -7.17
CA PRO A 277 -3.83 -18.65 -7.49
C PRO A 277 -4.77 -18.75 -6.28
N ARG A 278 -6.05 -18.50 -6.53
CA ARG A 278 -7.14 -18.44 -5.56
C ARG A 278 -8.20 -19.47 -5.90
N PHE A 279 -8.56 -20.29 -4.94
CA PHE A 279 -9.54 -21.36 -5.11
C PHE A 279 -10.69 -21.19 -4.14
N LYS A 280 -11.91 -21.39 -4.63
CA LYS A 280 -13.08 -21.50 -3.80
C LYS A 280 -13.29 -22.93 -3.33
N VAL A 281 -13.37 -23.15 -2.02
CA VAL A 281 -13.55 -24.44 -1.40
C VAL A 281 -14.82 -24.40 -0.53
N GLY A 282 -15.98 -24.64 -1.12
CA GLY A 282 -17.28 -24.49 -0.44
C GLY A 282 -17.51 -23.03 0.01
N PRO A 283 -17.74 -22.79 1.31
CA PRO A 283 -17.87 -21.44 1.86
C PRO A 283 -16.53 -20.76 2.12
N ALA A 284 -15.44 -21.50 2.04
CA ALA A 284 -14.10 -21.01 2.30
C ALA A 284 -13.31 -20.75 1.00
N ARG A 285 -12.15 -20.16 1.15
CA ARG A 285 -11.19 -19.87 0.09
C ARG A 285 -9.82 -20.36 0.49
N LEU A 286 -9.06 -20.77 -0.51
CA LEU A 286 -7.69 -21.21 -0.37
C LEU A 286 -6.84 -20.46 -1.40
N ASN A 287 -5.93 -19.62 -0.92
CA ASN A 287 -5.01 -18.87 -1.73
C ASN A 287 -3.59 -19.40 -1.51
N PHE A 288 -2.85 -19.57 -2.60
CA PHE A 288 -1.44 -19.88 -2.56
C PHE A 288 -0.69 -18.68 -3.09
N SER A 289 0.19 -18.09 -2.31
CA SER A 289 0.92 -16.89 -2.72
C SER A 289 2.41 -17.23 -2.81
N PHE A 290 3.00 -16.90 -3.93
CA PHE A 290 4.44 -16.79 -4.09
C PHE A 290 4.78 -15.31 -4.25
N TYR A 291 5.71 -14.80 -3.46
CA TYR A 291 6.00 -13.37 -3.45
C TYR A 291 7.49 -13.07 -3.29
N SER A 292 7.89 -11.97 -3.92
CA SER A 292 9.11 -11.21 -3.63
C SER A 292 8.72 -9.74 -3.57
N LEU A 293 8.86 -9.12 -2.40
CA LEU A 293 8.38 -7.77 -2.10
C LEU A 293 9.55 -6.83 -1.82
N PRO A 294 9.38 -5.51 -1.99
CA PRO A 294 10.38 -4.55 -1.57
C PRO A 294 10.61 -4.60 -0.07
N GLN A 295 11.86 -4.69 0.37
CA GLN A 295 12.20 -4.81 1.80
C GLN A 295 11.65 -3.65 2.63
N ASN A 296 11.69 -2.44 2.12
CA ASN A 296 11.21 -1.23 2.79
C ASN A 296 9.68 -1.18 2.99
N THR A 297 8.92 -2.08 2.36
CA THR A 297 7.47 -2.16 2.54
C THR A 297 7.03 -3.30 3.44
N VAL A 298 7.86 -4.32 3.63
CA VAL A 298 7.55 -5.51 4.43
C VAL A 298 7.14 -5.15 5.85
N ASP A 299 7.83 -4.22 6.49
CA ASP A 299 7.55 -3.77 7.86
C ASP A 299 6.16 -3.11 8.04
N LYS A 300 5.53 -2.70 6.94
CA LYS A 300 4.19 -2.09 6.93
C LYS A 300 3.09 -3.12 6.72
N LEU A 301 3.43 -4.34 6.33
CA LEU A 301 2.49 -5.40 5.99
C LEU A 301 2.10 -6.21 7.23
N LEU A 302 0.86 -6.72 7.23
CA LEU A 302 0.32 -7.43 8.39
C LEU A 302 0.78 -8.89 8.49
N PHE A 303 1.00 -9.54 7.36
CA PHE A 303 1.07 -11.00 7.28
C PHE A 303 2.44 -11.56 6.93
N VAL A 304 3.38 -10.71 6.54
CA VAL A 304 4.73 -11.12 6.11
C VAL A 304 5.81 -10.40 6.88
N ASP A 305 6.94 -11.07 7.10
CA ASP A 305 8.12 -10.52 7.78
C ASP A 305 9.32 -10.40 6.85
N ASN A 306 9.31 -11.16 5.74
CA ASN A 306 10.44 -11.26 4.83
C ASN A 306 10.05 -10.96 3.40
N SER A 307 10.97 -10.44 2.63
CA SER A 307 10.75 -10.05 1.23
C SER A 307 10.45 -11.22 0.29
N LEU A 308 11.01 -12.38 0.52
CA LEU A 308 10.81 -13.56 -0.33
C LEU A 308 10.09 -14.65 0.45
N GLY A 309 9.03 -15.22 -0.14
CA GLY A 309 8.34 -16.33 0.52
C GLY A 309 7.22 -16.97 -0.29
N ILE A 310 6.66 -17.99 0.32
CA ILE A 310 5.47 -18.70 -0.13
C ILE A 310 4.48 -18.73 1.04
N SER A 311 3.19 -18.49 0.75
CA SER A 311 2.16 -18.57 1.78
C SER A 311 0.95 -19.36 1.31
N ILE A 312 0.27 -19.93 2.27
CA ILE A 312 -1.02 -20.59 2.07
C ILE A 312 -2.00 -19.92 3.03
N ASN A 313 -3.03 -19.30 2.47
CA ASN A 313 -4.08 -18.66 3.24
C ASN A 313 -5.41 -19.40 3.05
N PHE A 314 -5.95 -19.92 4.13
CA PHE A 314 -7.28 -20.53 4.18
C PHE A 314 -8.20 -19.65 5.00
N TYR A 315 -9.32 -19.19 4.42
CA TYR A 315 -10.21 -18.27 5.11
C TYR A 315 -11.67 -18.40 4.64
N SER A 316 -12.58 -17.91 5.47
CA SER A 316 -14.00 -17.79 5.16
C SER A 316 -14.53 -16.43 5.62
N ASP A 317 -15.21 -15.72 4.70
CA ASP A 317 -15.85 -14.44 4.95
C ASP A 317 -17.32 -14.59 5.39
N ALA A 318 -17.81 -15.82 5.52
CA ALA A 318 -19.20 -16.14 5.79
C ALA A 318 -19.44 -16.67 7.22
N VAL A 319 -18.56 -16.35 8.16
CA VAL A 319 -18.70 -16.79 9.54
C VAL A 319 -19.63 -15.84 10.28
N SER A 320 -20.65 -16.40 10.94
CA SER A 320 -21.58 -15.61 11.75
C SER A 320 -21.15 -15.62 13.21
N PHE A 321 -20.88 -14.44 13.76
CA PHE A 321 -20.58 -14.25 15.17
C PHE A 321 -21.70 -13.46 15.83
N VAL A 322 -22.43 -14.12 16.74
CA VAL A 322 -23.55 -13.55 17.50
C VAL A 322 -24.62 -12.93 16.59
N GLN A 323 -24.45 -11.72 16.11
CA GLN A 323 -25.37 -11.02 15.20
C GLN A 323 -24.66 -10.40 13.99
N ASN A 324 -23.32 -10.52 13.90
CA ASN A 324 -22.51 -9.90 12.87
C ASN A 324 -21.88 -10.94 11.95
N ARG A 325 -21.69 -10.56 10.70
CA ARG A 325 -20.85 -11.33 9.77
C ARG A 325 -19.40 -10.98 10.02
N GLY A 326 -18.54 -11.97 9.90
CA GLY A 326 -17.11 -11.79 10.05
C GLY A 326 -16.33 -12.73 9.14
N SER A 327 -15.04 -12.53 9.11
CA SER A 327 -14.09 -13.42 8.46
C SER A 327 -13.20 -14.09 9.50
N LEU A 328 -12.87 -15.35 9.26
CA LEU A 328 -11.91 -16.13 10.03
C LEU A 328 -10.94 -16.75 9.05
N GLY A 329 -9.65 -16.65 9.33
CA GLY A 329 -8.64 -17.21 8.47
C GLY A 329 -7.41 -17.70 9.21
N LEU A 330 -6.62 -18.47 8.47
CA LEU A 330 -5.36 -19.02 8.92
C LEU A 330 -4.36 -18.92 7.76
N LEU A 331 -3.29 -18.18 7.97
CA LEU A 331 -2.22 -18.03 7.01
C LEU A 331 -0.97 -18.75 7.51
N PHE A 332 -0.43 -19.63 6.69
CA PHE A 332 0.89 -20.23 6.87
C PHE A 332 1.86 -19.58 5.93
N SER A 333 3.03 -19.19 6.42
CA SER A 333 4.09 -18.58 5.64
C SER A 333 5.41 -19.30 5.83
N TYR A 334 6.09 -19.55 4.72
CA TYR A 334 7.47 -20.02 4.65
C TYR A 334 8.27 -18.97 3.89
N SER A 335 9.19 -18.31 4.56
CA SER A 335 9.89 -17.14 4.02
C SER A 335 11.39 -17.17 4.30
N PHE A 336 12.12 -16.34 3.56
CA PHE A 336 13.58 -16.30 3.58
C PHE A 336 14.06 -14.89 3.95
N PRO A 337 14.65 -14.70 5.14
CA PRO A 337 15.25 -13.44 5.53
C PRO A 337 16.28 -12.95 4.51
N GLU A 338 16.29 -11.64 4.25
CA GLU A 338 17.27 -10.97 3.38
C GLU A 338 17.37 -11.51 1.94
N LYS A 339 16.38 -12.29 1.47
CA LYS A 339 16.36 -12.87 0.12
C LYS A 339 15.36 -12.15 -0.78
N SER A 340 15.61 -12.18 -2.06
CA SER A 340 14.76 -11.63 -3.12
C SER A 340 14.66 -12.63 -4.29
N PHE A 341 13.84 -12.30 -5.29
CA PHE A 341 13.68 -13.18 -6.46
C PHE A 341 14.99 -13.38 -7.25
N ILE A 342 15.95 -12.45 -7.18
CA ILE A 342 17.25 -12.58 -7.86
C ILE A 342 18.08 -13.72 -7.26
N ASP A 343 17.92 -13.97 -5.96
CA ASP A 343 18.63 -15.05 -5.27
C ASP A 343 18.17 -16.44 -5.74
N LEU A 344 16.99 -16.52 -6.39
CA LEU A 344 16.48 -17.76 -6.94
C LEU A 344 17.39 -18.39 -8.03
N LYS A 345 18.31 -17.62 -8.62
CA LYS A 345 19.37 -18.19 -9.47
C LYS A 345 20.23 -19.23 -8.73
N ASP A 346 20.36 -19.08 -7.42
CA ASP A 346 21.13 -19.96 -6.54
C ASP A 346 20.26 -20.97 -5.78
N ILE A 347 19.07 -21.28 -6.29
CA ILE A 347 18.10 -22.20 -5.67
C ILE A 347 18.66 -23.57 -5.32
N LYS A 348 19.74 -23.99 -6.02
CA LYS A 348 20.47 -25.23 -5.71
C LYS A 348 21.05 -25.22 -4.27
N ASN A 349 21.26 -24.07 -3.69
CA ASN A 349 21.73 -23.87 -2.34
C ASN A 349 20.60 -23.55 -1.34
N LEU A 350 19.34 -23.74 -1.72
CA LEU A 350 18.18 -23.45 -0.88
C LEU A 350 18.28 -24.05 0.54
N GLY A 351 18.80 -25.25 0.65
CA GLY A 351 18.99 -25.93 1.94
C GLY A 351 20.03 -25.30 2.88
N LYS A 352 20.74 -24.26 2.41
CA LYS A 352 21.68 -23.45 3.22
C LYS A 352 21.13 -22.07 3.57
N TRP A 353 19.96 -21.70 3.06
CA TRP A 353 19.34 -20.42 3.37
C TRP A 353 18.68 -20.50 4.73
N ASP A 354 18.80 -19.43 5.48
CA ASP A 354 17.98 -19.25 6.65
C ASP A 354 16.52 -19.10 6.23
N PHE A 355 15.63 -19.68 7.00
CA PHE A 355 14.20 -19.62 6.70
C PHE A 355 13.40 -19.40 7.97
N GLU A 356 12.22 -18.86 7.78
CA GLU A 356 11.21 -18.71 8.83
C GLU A 356 9.92 -19.42 8.44
N LEU A 357 9.32 -20.05 9.43
CA LEU A 357 8.02 -20.69 9.32
C LEU A 357 7.07 -20.02 10.31
N SER A 358 6.01 -19.43 9.83
CA SER A 358 5.03 -18.75 10.67
C SER A 358 3.60 -19.20 10.37
N MET A 359 2.73 -19.04 11.37
CA MET A 359 1.30 -19.25 11.27
C MET A 359 0.60 -18.03 11.86
N THR A 360 -0.37 -17.50 11.15
CA THR A 360 -1.13 -16.31 11.56
C THR A 360 -2.63 -16.62 11.50
N PRO A 361 -3.23 -17.08 12.61
CA PRO A 361 -4.68 -17.02 12.76
C PRO A 361 -5.14 -15.58 12.83
N TYR A 362 -6.20 -15.25 12.11
CA TYR A 362 -6.80 -13.93 12.11
C TYR A 362 -8.31 -13.96 12.06
N PHE A 363 -8.91 -12.90 12.55
CA PHE A 363 -10.35 -12.75 12.68
C PHE A 363 -10.76 -11.31 12.47
N SER A 364 -11.82 -11.08 11.70
CA SER A 364 -12.45 -9.77 11.57
C SER A 364 -13.96 -9.89 11.76
N THR A 365 -14.58 -8.93 12.43
CA THR A 365 -16.03 -8.88 12.59
C THR A 365 -16.53 -7.45 12.69
N GLY A 366 -17.80 -7.24 12.33
CA GLY A 366 -18.47 -5.97 12.61
C GLY A 366 -18.60 -5.74 14.13
N PHE A 367 -18.21 -4.57 14.60
CA PHE A 367 -18.28 -4.16 16.01
C PHE A 367 -18.48 -2.64 16.10
N LEU A 368 -19.42 -2.16 16.92
CA LEU A 368 -19.69 -0.73 17.18
C LEU A 368 -19.73 0.14 15.90
N ASN A 369 -20.50 -0.27 14.88
CA ASN A 369 -20.59 0.39 13.58
C ASN A 369 -19.27 0.44 12.79
N GLY A 370 -18.30 -0.37 13.16
CA GLY A 370 -17.01 -0.52 12.51
C GLY A 370 -16.64 -1.97 12.28
N GLU A 371 -15.38 -2.20 11.98
CA GLU A 371 -14.77 -3.52 11.83
C GLU A 371 -13.64 -3.68 12.85
N LEU A 372 -13.74 -4.71 13.67
CA LEU A 372 -12.68 -5.15 14.58
C LEU A 372 -11.87 -6.23 13.87
N HIS A 373 -10.55 -6.10 13.90
CA HIS A 373 -9.59 -7.08 13.39
C HIS A 373 -8.65 -7.52 14.51
N VAL A 374 -8.43 -8.82 14.59
CA VAL A 374 -7.49 -9.43 15.55
C VAL A 374 -6.67 -10.47 14.82
N GLN A 375 -5.36 -10.42 14.98
CA GLN A 375 -4.47 -11.46 14.51
C GLN A 375 -3.35 -11.74 15.50
N THR A 376 -2.82 -12.96 15.43
CA THR A 376 -1.65 -13.36 16.20
C THR A 376 -0.71 -14.10 15.28
N LYS A 377 0.46 -13.54 15.01
CA LYS A 377 1.51 -14.22 14.26
C LYS A 377 2.36 -15.06 15.22
N ILE A 378 2.63 -16.29 14.84
CA ILE A 378 3.41 -17.26 15.61
C ILE A 378 4.57 -17.71 14.72
N ASN A 379 5.80 -17.31 15.07
CA ASN A 379 7.01 -17.74 14.37
C ASN A 379 7.58 -19.02 15.04
N PHE A 380 7.47 -20.14 14.35
CA PHE A 380 7.87 -21.45 14.90
C PHE A 380 9.38 -21.59 15.08
N MET A 381 10.17 -20.90 14.29
CA MET A 381 11.63 -20.99 14.40
C MET A 381 12.13 -20.32 15.68
N LYS A 382 11.44 -19.26 16.13
CA LYS A 382 11.77 -18.57 17.39
C LYS A 382 11.41 -19.38 18.63
N PHE A 383 10.46 -20.32 18.55
CA PHE A 383 10.17 -21.25 19.64
C PHE A 383 11.34 -22.17 20.00
N ALA A 384 12.16 -22.52 19.02
CA ALA A 384 13.33 -23.38 19.26
C ALA A 384 14.47 -22.64 19.99
N THR A 385 14.36 -21.33 20.18
CA THR A 385 15.34 -20.50 20.88
C THR A 385 14.96 -20.32 22.35
N ALA A 386 15.89 -19.90 23.18
CA ALA A 386 15.62 -19.55 24.57
C ALA A 386 14.67 -18.34 24.74
N LYS A 387 14.39 -17.63 23.66
CA LYS A 387 13.57 -16.41 23.59
C LYS A 387 12.20 -16.71 22.97
N TRP A 388 11.47 -17.67 23.48
CA TRP A 388 10.15 -18.10 22.97
C TRP A 388 9.12 -16.96 22.90
N PHE A 389 9.26 -15.91 23.70
CA PHE A 389 8.39 -14.73 23.69
C PHE A 389 8.53 -13.90 22.41
N ASP A 390 9.69 -13.96 21.71
CA ASP A 390 9.89 -13.32 20.41
C ASP A 390 9.12 -14.03 19.28
N ALA A 391 8.54 -15.19 19.58
CA ALA A 391 7.76 -15.95 18.62
C ALA A 391 6.37 -15.37 18.35
N PHE A 392 5.91 -14.40 19.16
CA PHE A 392 4.53 -13.89 19.08
C PHE A 392 4.49 -12.41 18.70
N THR A 393 3.63 -12.09 17.74
CA THR A 393 3.20 -10.72 17.45
C THR A 393 1.68 -10.68 17.44
N VAL A 394 1.07 -9.73 18.13
CA VAL A 394 -0.38 -9.57 18.21
C VAL A 394 -0.78 -8.23 17.66
N ASP A 395 -1.71 -8.23 16.72
CA ASP A 395 -2.32 -7.02 16.18
C ASP A 395 -3.80 -6.96 16.54
N LEU A 396 -4.23 -5.80 17.03
CA LEU A 396 -5.61 -5.45 17.30
C LEU A 396 -5.95 -4.18 16.54
N GLY A 397 -6.81 -4.28 15.56
CA GLY A 397 -7.24 -3.16 14.72
C GLY A 397 -8.72 -2.88 14.84
N PHE A 398 -9.08 -1.61 14.74
CA PHE A 398 -10.46 -1.15 14.64
C PHE A 398 -10.55 -0.04 13.59
N LYS A 399 -11.54 -0.13 12.69
CA LYS A 399 -11.86 0.94 11.75
C LYS A 399 -13.37 1.15 11.66
N THR A 400 -13.80 2.39 11.50
CA THR A 400 -15.22 2.76 11.38
C THR A 400 -15.42 3.70 10.21
N SER A 401 -16.57 3.58 9.53
CA SER A 401 -17.04 4.57 8.56
C SER A 401 -17.56 5.83 9.26
N LEU A 402 -17.32 6.97 8.66
CA LEU A 402 -17.73 8.29 9.14
C LEU A 402 -18.83 8.89 8.27
#